data_0957b36f339a5fd54c680038f7823c4d
#
_entry.id   0957b36f339a5fd54c680038f7823c4d
#
_cell.length_a   1.000
_cell.length_b   1.000
_cell.length_c   1.000
_cell.angle_alpha   90.00
_cell.angle_beta   90.00
_cell.angle_gamma   90.00
#
_symmetry.space_group_name_H-M   'P 1'
#
loop_
_entity.id
_entity.type
_entity.pdbx_description
1 polymer ?
#
loop_
_entity_poly.entity_id
_entity_poly.type
_entity_poly.pdbx_seq_one_letter_code
_entity_poly.pdbx_strand_id
1 'polypeptide(L)'
;MRTYFPVLTIAGSDSSGGAGIQADIKTMSAIGCYAMSAITSITAQNTTGVHSIMPVSPAIVADQIDMVMTDIPPLATKIGMLCNAEVASAVAERLEHYGPANLVVDPVMISTSGSVLLEKEAVETLVRRILPIATIITPNQMEAKALTGETDVTKQIAKFREMGCRNILIKGGDTDRTDFKIDVLAIEGNDEAIELRADAIDTRNTHGTGCTLSSAIASYLALGYGLPDAVKMAKLYVTHALKEGSWITTGKGHGPVNHFFSPRRLKNFNPNRKI
;
A
#
# COMPACT_ATOMS: atom_id res chain seq x y z
N MET A 1 -12.27 -24.40 15.59
CA MET A 1 -10.99 -24.45 14.86
C MET A 1 -10.43 -23.03 14.83
N ARG A 2 -9.13 -22.81 14.80
CA ARG A 2 -8.51 -21.47 14.69
C ARG A 2 -8.03 -21.24 13.26
N THR A 3 -8.03 -20.00 12.81
CA THR A 3 -7.48 -19.59 11.51
C THR A 3 -6.50 -18.43 11.70
N TYR A 4 -5.65 -18.17 10.71
CA TYR A 4 -4.77 -17.00 10.68
C TYR A 4 -5.56 -15.73 10.30
N PHE A 5 -4.92 -14.58 10.32
CA PHE A 5 -5.42 -13.32 9.81
C PHE A 5 -4.93 -13.15 8.35
N PRO A 6 -5.71 -13.57 7.34
CA PRO A 6 -5.29 -13.52 5.95
C PRO A 6 -5.38 -12.09 5.41
N VAL A 7 -4.33 -11.67 4.69
CA VAL A 7 -4.24 -10.37 4.02
C VAL A 7 -3.75 -10.61 2.59
N LEU A 8 -4.47 -10.07 1.61
CA LEU A 8 -4.10 -10.15 0.21
C LEU A 8 -3.39 -8.88 -0.25
N THR A 9 -2.27 -9.00 -0.95
CA THR A 9 -1.73 -7.92 -1.78
C THR A 9 -1.97 -8.20 -3.25
N ILE A 10 -2.41 -7.18 -4.00
CA ILE A 10 -2.57 -7.17 -5.46
C ILE A 10 -1.60 -6.11 -5.98
N ALA A 11 -0.44 -6.53 -6.47
CA ALA A 11 0.62 -5.60 -6.87
C ALA A 11 1.67 -6.24 -7.78
N GLY A 12 2.56 -5.43 -8.33
CA GLY A 12 3.73 -5.89 -9.07
C GLY A 12 4.82 -6.47 -8.16
N SER A 13 5.65 -7.31 -8.76
CA SER A 13 6.81 -7.94 -8.12
C SER A 13 8.06 -7.07 -8.28
N ASP A 14 8.84 -6.89 -7.22
CA ASP A 14 10.17 -6.28 -7.22
C ASP A 14 11.24 -7.35 -7.00
N SER A 15 12.04 -7.64 -8.04
CA SER A 15 13.10 -8.65 -7.97
C SER A 15 14.19 -8.35 -6.94
N SER A 16 14.38 -7.08 -6.56
CA SER A 16 15.32 -6.69 -5.49
C SER A 16 14.76 -6.92 -4.09
N GLY A 17 13.45 -7.14 -3.98
CA GLY A 17 12.78 -7.49 -2.74
C GLY A 17 12.50 -6.31 -1.79
N GLY A 18 12.72 -5.06 -2.23
CA GLY A 18 12.55 -3.88 -1.40
C GLY A 18 11.16 -3.26 -1.43
N ALA A 19 10.43 -3.44 -2.55
CA ALA A 19 9.09 -2.91 -2.77
C ALA A 19 8.13 -3.99 -3.29
N GLY A 20 6.99 -3.58 -3.85
CA GLY A 20 5.99 -4.47 -4.44
C GLY A 20 5.51 -5.55 -3.50
N ILE A 21 5.07 -6.69 -4.08
CA ILE A 21 4.59 -7.82 -3.27
C ILE A 21 5.61 -8.33 -2.26
N GLN A 22 6.91 -8.18 -2.53
CA GLN A 22 7.96 -8.64 -1.61
C GLN A 22 7.99 -7.79 -0.33
N ALA A 23 7.89 -6.48 -0.42
CA ALA A 23 7.75 -5.60 0.73
C ALA A 23 6.44 -5.87 1.47
N ASP A 24 5.35 -6.07 0.72
CA ASP A 24 4.02 -6.32 1.26
C ASP A 24 4.01 -7.63 2.09
N ILE A 25 4.46 -8.74 1.50
CA ILE A 25 4.51 -10.04 2.17
C ILE A 25 5.41 -9.99 3.41
N LYS A 26 6.60 -9.36 3.30
CA LYS A 26 7.52 -9.19 4.44
C LYS A 26 6.85 -8.42 5.57
N THR A 27 6.21 -7.30 5.25
CA THR A 27 5.52 -6.43 6.22
C THR A 27 4.37 -7.14 6.91
N MET A 28 3.46 -7.74 6.12
CA MET A 28 2.29 -8.46 6.62
C MET A 28 2.74 -9.63 7.54
N SER A 29 3.73 -10.39 7.09
CA SER A 29 4.28 -11.52 7.86
C SER A 29 4.97 -11.06 9.14
N ALA A 30 5.75 -9.97 9.10
CA ALA A 30 6.43 -9.43 10.28
C ALA A 30 5.45 -8.87 11.33
N ILE A 31 4.29 -8.37 10.92
CA ILE A 31 3.20 -7.92 11.81
C ILE A 31 2.43 -9.13 12.39
N GLY A 32 2.53 -10.31 11.78
CA GLY A 32 1.93 -11.56 12.24
C GLY A 32 0.66 -11.95 11.50
N CYS A 33 0.45 -11.45 10.27
CA CYS A 33 -0.61 -11.84 9.36
C CYS A 33 -0.17 -12.93 8.39
N TYR A 34 -1.12 -13.70 7.86
CA TYR A 34 -0.90 -14.63 6.76
C TYR A 34 -1.01 -13.87 5.45
N ALA A 35 0.12 -13.65 4.80
CA ALA A 35 0.21 -12.88 3.57
C ALA A 35 -0.06 -13.74 2.34
N MET A 36 -0.92 -13.25 1.45
CA MET A 36 -1.23 -13.83 0.14
C MET A 36 -0.99 -12.79 -0.95
N SER A 37 -0.81 -13.21 -2.20
CA SER A 37 -0.53 -12.28 -3.29
C SER A 37 -1.23 -12.66 -4.59
N ALA A 38 -1.70 -11.64 -5.34
CA ALA A 38 -2.02 -11.69 -6.75
C ALA A 38 -1.05 -10.75 -7.48
N ILE A 39 -0.24 -11.31 -8.38
CA ILE A 39 0.85 -10.60 -9.05
C ILE A 39 0.32 -9.94 -10.32
N THR A 40 0.45 -8.61 -10.43
CA THR A 40 -0.01 -7.83 -11.60
C THR A 40 1.07 -7.67 -12.67
N SER A 41 2.33 -7.69 -12.28
CA SER A 41 3.48 -7.57 -13.18
C SER A 41 4.75 -8.12 -12.53
N ILE A 42 5.69 -8.51 -13.37
CA ILE A 42 7.05 -8.90 -12.97
C ILE A 42 8.00 -7.78 -13.42
N THR A 43 8.87 -7.31 -12.52
CA THR A 43 9.88 -6.31 -12.87
C THR A 43 11.29 -6.89 -12.79
N ALA A 44 12.14 -6.49 -13.71
CA ALA A 44 13.59 -6.58 -13.54
C ALA A 44 14.06 -5.27 -12.89
N GLN A 45 14.19 -5.29 -11.58
CA GLN A 45 14.41 -4.11 -10.75
C GLN A 45 15.50 -4.35 -9.72
N ASN A 46 16.22 -3.28 -9.38
CA ASN A 46 17.19 -3.25 -8.28
C ASN A 46 17.14 -1.88 -7.58
N THR A 47 18.06 -1.64 -6.63
CA THR A 47 18.12 -0.40 -5.86
C THR A 47 18.42 0.86 -6.70
N THR A 48 18.89 0.71 -7.94
CA THR A 48 19.22 1.83 -8.84
C THR A 48 18.12 2.14 -9.85
N GLY A 49 17.14 1.24 -10.04
CA GLY A 49 16.02 1.50 -10.95
C GLY A 49 15.31 0.26 -11.46
N VAL A 50 14.30 0.51 -12.30
CA VAL A 50 13.54 -0.51 -13.02
C VAL A 50 14.06 -0.59 -14.44
N HIS A 51 14.54 -1.77 -14.86
CA HIS A 51 15.07 -2.01 -16.19
C HIS A 51 13.96 -2.43 -17.18
N SER A 52 13.08 -3.33 -16.75
CA SER A 52 11.97 -3.82 -17.59
C SER A 52 10.78 -4.25 -16.73
N ILE A 53 9.60 -4.19 -17.33
CA ILE A 53 8.33 -4.57 -16.73
C ILE A 53 7.62 -5.53 -17.69
N MET A 54 7.15 -6.65 -17.17
CA MET A 54 6.31 -7.61 -17.89
C MET A 54 4.94 -7.69 -17.19
N PRO A 55 3.87 -7.16 -17.78
CA PRO A 55 2.51 -7.35 -17.24
C PRO A 55 2.14 -8.83 -17.21
N VAL A 56 1.49 -9.27 -16.14
CA VAL A 56 0.81 -10.56 -16.11
C VAL A 56 -0.50 -10.42 -16.88
N SER A 57 -0.92 -11.45 -17.61
CA SER A 57 -2.15 -11.37 -18.38
C SER A 57 -3.34 -11.07 -17.46
N PRO A 58 -4.31 -10.23 -17.89
CA PRO A 58 -5.48 -9.87 -17.08
C PRO A 58 -6.27 -11.10 -16.60
N ALA A 59 -6.38 -12.14 -17.43
CA ALA A 59 -7.03 -13.39 -17.08
C ALA A 59 -6.34 -14.07 -15.89
N ILE A 60 -5.01 -14.20 -15.92
CA ILE A 60 -4.26 -14.82 -14.80
C ILE A 60 -4.34 -13.96 -13.53
N VAL A 61 -4.38 -12.62 -13.65
CA VAL A 61 -4.57 -11.75 -12.49
C VAL A 61 -5.95 -11.97 -11.86
N ALA A 62 -7.00 -12.07 -12.68
CA ALA A 62 -8.35 -12.39 -12.23
C ALA A 62 -8.41 -13.77 -11.56
N ASP A 63 -7.83 -14.80 -12.19
CA ASP A 63 -7.78 -16.17 -11.65
C ASP A 63 -7.07 -16.23 -10.29
N GLN A 64 -5.94 -15.50 -10.11
CA GLN A 64 -5.24 -15.43 -8.81
C GLN A 64 -6.16 -14.84 -7.72
N ILE A 65 -6.90 -13.78 -8.05
CA ILE A 65 -7.83 -13.16 -7.10
C ILE A 65 -8.97 -14.14 -6.79
N ASP A 66 -9.57 -14.75 -7.79
CA ASP A 66 -10.70 -15.69 -7.64
C ASP A 66 -10.30 -16.90 -6.77
N MET A 67 -9.12 -17.47 -6.99
CA MET A 67 -8.63 -18.60 -6.19
C MET A 67 -8.44 -18.24 -4.72
N VAL A 68 -7.94 -17.03 -4.43
CA VAL A 68 -7.77 -16.55 -3.05
C VAL A 68 -9.13 -16.23 -2.42
N MET A 69 -9.97 -15.47 -3.12
CA MET A 69 -11.26 -15.01 -2.57
C MET A 69 -12.23 -16.15 -2.28
N THR A 70 -12.17 -17.24 -3.04
CA THR A 70 -13.08 -18.39 -2.90
C THR A 70 -12.64 -19.41 -1.85
N ASP A 71 -11.34 -19.51 -1.54
CA ASP A 71 -10.80 -20.50 -0.59
C ASP A 71 -10.35 -19.87 0.74
N ILE A 72 -9.60 -18.76 0.68
CA ILE A 72 -9.02 -18.08 1.85
C ILE A 72 -9.42 -16.60 1.81
N PRO A 73 -10.69 -16.25 2.03
CA PRO A 73 -11.15 -14.86 1.92
C PRO A 73 -10.36 -13.94 2.85
N PRO A 74 -9.70 -12.88 2.32
CA PRO A 74 -8.85 -11.99 3.10
C PRO A 74 -9.69 -11.10 4.02
N LEU A 75 -9.16 -10.79 5.21
CA LEU A 75 -9.73 -9.81 6.14
C LEU A 75 -9.37 -8.37 5.76
N ALA A 76 -8.33 -8.19 4.95
CA ALA A 76 -7.97 -6.93 4.32
C ALA A 76 -7.26 -7.19 2.99
N THR A 77 -7.42 -6.27 2.05
CA THR A 77 -6.76 -6.31 0.75
C THR A 77 -5.98 -5.02 0.52
N LYS A 78 -4.73 -5.13 0.08
CA LYS A 78 -3.92 -3.98 -0.33
C LYS A 78 -3.73 -4.00 -1.84
N ILE A 79 -3.89 -2.86 -2.47
CA ILE A 79 -3.56 -2.63 -3.88
C ILE A 79 -2.32 -1.76 -3.98
N GLY A 80 -1.38 -2.17 -4.84
CA GLY A 80 -0.24 -1.38 -5.24
C GLY A 80 -0.23 -1.12 -6.76
N MET A 81 0.91 -1.39 -7.42
CA MET A 81 1.09 -1.19 -8.86
C MET A 81 0.16 -2.08 -9.69
N LEU A 82 -0.67 -1.48 -10.56
CA LEU A 82 -1.60 -2.20 -11.46
C LEU A 82 -1.09 -2.30 -12.90
N CYS A 83 0.01 -1.64 -13.23
CA CYS A 83 0.71 -1.65 -14.51
C CYS A 83 -0.06 -0.98 -15.67
N ASN A 84 -1.06 -1.63 -16.26
CA ASN A 84 -1.79 -1.15 -17.44
C ASN A 84 -3.32 -1.19 -17.24
N ALA A 85 -4.07 -0.68 -18.23
CA ALA A 85 -5.51 -0.53 -18.16
C ALA A 85 -6.25 -1.87 -18.11
N GLU A 86 -5.79 -2.87 -18.83
CA GLU A 86 -6.41 -4.19 -18.89
C GLU A 86 -6.32 -4.91 -17.54
N VAL A 87 -5.13 -4.87 -16.91
CA VAL A 87 -4.91 -5.42 -15.57
C VAL A 87 -5.74 -4.63 -14.53
N ALA A 88 -5.73 -3.30 -14.60
CA ALA A 88 -6.52 -2.47 -13.69
C ALA A 88 -8.02 -2.77 -13.81
N SER A 89 -8.53 -3.00 -15.04
CA SER A 89 -9.93 -3.36 -15.28
C SER A 89 -10.26 -4.73 -14.71
N ALA A 90 -9.42 -5.73 -14.94
CA ALA A 90 -9.61 -7.08 -14.40
C ALA A 90 -9.63 -7.07 -12.85
N VAL A 91 -8.72 -6.32 -12.23
CA VAL A 91 -8.71 -6.13 -10.77
C VAL A 91 -9.98 -5.44 -10.29
N ALA A 92 -10.40 -4.34 -10.94
CA ALA A 92 -11.62 -3.62 -10.58
C ALA A 92 -12.87 -4.52 -10.65
N GLU A 93 -13.01 -5.32 -11.71
CA GLU A 93 -14.10 -6.29 -11.86
C GLU A 93 -14.16 -7.31 -10.71
N ARG A 94 -13.01 -7.83 -10.29
CA ARG A 94 -12.96 -8.79 -9.16
C ARG A 94 -13.28 -8.12 -7.83
N LEU A 95 -12.78 -6.89 -7.61
CA LEU A 95 -13.10 -6.12 -6.39
C LEU A 95 -14.60 -5.76 -6.31
N GLU A 96 -15.20 -5.37 -7.43
CA GLU A 96 -16.64 -5.10 -7.50
C GLU A 96 -17.47 -6.37 -7.25
N HIS A 97 -17.03 -7.51 -7.78
CA HIS A 97 -17.70 -8.80 -7.61
C HIS A 97 -17.65 -9.30 -6.16
N TYR A 98 -16.47 -9.25 -5.52
CA TYR A 98 -16.30 -9.81 -4.18
C TYR A 98 -16.59 -8.82 -3.04
N GLY A 99 -16.51 -7.51 -3.27
CA GLY A 99 -16.69 -6.48 -2.25
C GLY A 99 -15.77 -6.64 -1.05
N PRO A 100 -14.43 -6.70 -1.23
CA PRO A 100 -13.50 -7.02 -0.15
C PRO A 100 -13.61 -6.01 0.98
N ALA A 101 -13.62 -6.49 2.23
CA ALA A 101 -13.51 -5.65 3.39
C ALA A 101 -12.11 -5.03 3.50
N ASN A 102 -12.00 -3.84 4.10
CA ASN A 102 -10.71 -3.20 4.41
C ASN A 102 -9.78 -3.09 3.20
N LEU A 103 -10.26 -2.45 2.13
CA LEU A 103 -9.49 -2.21 0.91
C LEU A 103 -8.56 -0.99 1.07
N VAL A 104 -7.26 -1.23 1.13
CA VAL A 104 -6.21 -0.20 1.20
C VAL A 104 -5.61 -0.01 -0.19
N VAL A 105 -5.69 1.19 -0.75
CA VAL A 105 -5.20 1.48 -2.10
C VAL A 105 -4.02 2.46 -2.03
N ASP A 106 -2.84 1.98 -2.38
CA ASP A 106 -1.65 2.80 -2.61
C ASP A 106 -1.57 3.09 -4.13
N PRO A 107 -1.89 4.32 -4.57
CA PRO A 107 -2.01 4.64 -6.00
C PRO A 107 -0.63 4.83 -6.64
N VAL A 108 0.17 3.76 -6.67
CA VAL A 108 1.55 3.79 -7.14
C VAL A 108 1.60 4.12 -8.63
N MET A 109 2.09 5.32 -8.96
CA MET A 109 2.23 5.81 -10.34
C MET A 109 3.67 5.86 -10.81
N ILE A 110 4.59 6.14 -9.90
CA ILE A 110 6.02 6.33 -10.18
C ILE A 110 6.84 5.58 -9.13
N SER A 111 7.93 4.92 -9.55
CA SER A 111 8.85 4.27 -8.62
C SER A 111 9.69 5.27 -7.84
N THR A 112 10.31 4.85 -6.74
CA THR A 112 11.29 5.67 -5.98
C THR A 112 12.46 6.15 -6.87
N SER A 113 12.77 5.42 -7.92
CA SER A 113 13.80 5.80 -8.91
C SER A 113 13.31 6.68 -10.05
N GLY A 114 12.02 7.09 -10.06
CA GLY A 114 11.42 7.98 -11.07
C GLY A 114 10.86 7.27 -12.31
N SER A 115 10.86 5.94 -12.37
CA SER A 115 10.26 5.20 -13.49
C SER A 115 8.73 5.25 -13.42
N VAL A 116 8.05 5.49 -14.55
CA VAL A 116 6.59 5.40 -14.67
C VAL A 116 6.18 3.93 -14.52
N LEU A 117 5.27 3.66 -13.60
CA LEU A 117 4.79 2.33 -13.24
C LEU A 117 3.30 2.09 -13.58
N LEU A 118 2.55 3.15 -13.85
CA LEU A 118 1.14 3.08 -14.19
C LEU A 118 0.90 3.87 -15.47
N GLU A 119 0.28 3.23 -16.45
CA GLU A 119 -0.12 3.87 -17.70
C GLU A 119 -1.28 4.85 -17.48
N LYS A 120 -1.39 5.86 -18.34
CA LYS A 120 -2.40 6.92 -18.21
C LYS A 120 -3.83 6.36 -18.21
N GLU A 121 -4.10 5.40 -19.05
CA GLU A 121 -5.41 4.76 -19.22
C GLU A 121 -5.78 3.94 -17.95
N ALA A 122 -4.79 3.36 -17.26
CA ALA A 122 -4.98 2.67 -16.01
C ALA A 122 -5.36 3.63 -14.86
N VAL A 123 -4.88 4.89 -14.90
CA VAL A 123 -5.25 5.92 -13.92
C VAL A 123 -6.76 6.20 -13.97
N GLU A 124 -7.38 6.22 -15.15
CA GLU A 124 -8.82 6.43 -15.27
C GLU A 124 -9.62 5.31 -14.60
N THR A 125 -9.24 4.05 -14.82
CA THR A 125 -9.85 2.89 -14.17
C THR A 125 -9.66 2.96 -12.64
N LEU A 126 -8.45 3.30 -12.18
CA LEU A 126 -8.16 3.47 -10.76
C LEU A 126 -9.11 4.50 -10.13
N VAL A 127 -9.19 5.70 -10.72
CA VAL A 127 -10.00 6.82 -10.19
C VAL A 127 -11.49 6.50 -10.22
N ARG A 128 -12.01 5.93 -11.31
CA ARG A 128 -13.47 5.74 -11.48
C ARG A 128 -14.01 4.50 -10.78
N ARG A 129 -13.22 3.43 -10.65
CA ARG A 129 -13.73 2.12 -10.19
C ARG A 129 -13.12 1.65 -8.88
N ILE A 130 -11.84 1.96 -8.60
CA ILE A 130 -11.13 1.41 -7.44
C ILE A 130 -11.12 2.39 -6.26
N LEU A 131 -10.78 3.67 -6.48
CA LEU A 131 -10.73 4.65 -5.39
C LEU A 131 -12.07 4.82 -4.66
N PRO A 132 -13.26 4.85 -5.33
CA PRO A 132 -14.53 5.02 -4.64
C PRO A 132 -14.92 3.86 -3.70
N ILE A 133 -14.41 2.66 -3.96
CA ILE A 133 -14.69 1.47 -3.13
C ILE A 133 -13.61 1.23 -2.06
N ALA A 134 -12.52 2.02 -2.06
CA ALA A 134 -11.46 1.90 -1.10
C ALA A 134 -11.90 2.27 0.32
N THR A 135 -11.48 1.48 1.31
CA THR A 135 -11.59 1.88 2.72
C THR A 135 -10.69 3.08 3.01
N ILE A 136 -9.50 3.09 2.45
CA ILE A 136 -8.54 4.20 2.55
C ILE A 136 -7.62 4.21 1.32
N ILE A 137 -7.28 5.42 0.86
CA ILE A 137 -6.25 5.65 -0.14
C ILE A 137 -5.02 6.29 0.50
N THR A 138 -3.80 5.97 -0.02
CA THR A 138 -2.54 6.42 0.60
C THR A 138 -1.60 7.12 -0.39
N PRO A 139 -2.04 8.16 -1.13
CA PRO A 139 -1.18 8.86 -2.06
C PRO A 139 -0.05 9.63 -1.33
N ASN A 140 1.12 9.71 -1.96
CA ASN A 140 2.12 10.71 -1.61
C ASN A 140 1.76 12.08 -2.24
N GLN A 141 2.53 13.14 -1.94
CA GLN A 141 2.25 14.49 -2.45
C GLN A 141 2.29 14.58 -3.97
N MET A 142 3.20 13.83 -4.62
CA MET A 142 3.31 13.82 -6.09
C MET A 142 2.13 13.08 -6.72
N GLU A 143 1.74 11.94 -6.17
CA GLU A 143 0.57 11.17 -6.58
C GLU A 143 -0.72 11.96 -6.37
N ALA A 144 -0.87 12.60 -5.20
CA ALA A 144 -2.02 13.45 -4.90
C ALA A 144 -2.12 14.60 -5.89
N LYS A 145 -1.00 15.30 -6.20
CA LYS A 145 -0.97 16.35 -7.22
C LYS A 145 -1.33 15.83 -8.60
N ALA A 146 -0.79 14.68 -9.00
CA ALA A 146 -1.06 14.09 -10.32
C ALA A 146 -2.53 13.72 -10.49
N LEU A 147 -3.18 13.20 -9.44
CA LEU A 147 -4.58 12.77 -9.46
C LEU A 147 -5.56 13.93 -9.33
N THR A 148 -5.25 14.95 -8.53
CA THR A 148 -6.17 16.04 -8.20
C THR A 148 -5.91 17.34 -8.96
N GLY A 149 -4.68 17.53 -9.47
CA GLY A 149 -4.21 18.81 -10.04
C GLY A 149 -3.83 19.85 -8.99
N GLU A 150 -4.03 19.57 -7.69
CA GLU A 150 -3.84 20.50 -6.57
C GLU A 150 -2.51 20.25 -5.85
N THR A 151 -1.96 21.30 -5.23
CA THR A 151 -0.74 21.22 -4.39
C THR A 151 -1.03 21.43 -2.91
N ASP A 152 -2.14 22.08 -2.59
CA ASP A 152 -2.61 22.28 -1.23
C ASP A 152 -3.32 21.02 -0.70
N VAL A 153 -2.92 20.55 0.48
CA VAL A 153 -3.42 19.30 1.07
C VAL A 153 -4.94 19.33 1.29
N THR A 154 -5.47 20.46 1.74
CA THR A 154 -6.92 20.60 1.98
C THR A 154 -7.70 20.51 0.68
N LYS A 155 -7.21 21.15 -0.39
CA LYS A 155 -7.82 21.05 -1.71
C LYS A 155 -7.67 19.65 -2.31
N GLN A 156 -6.53 18.98 -2.11
CA GLN A 156 -6.34 17.59 -2.52
C GLN A 156 -7.38 16.68 -1.85
N ILE A 157 -7.58 16.82 -0.54
CA ILE A 157 -8.59 16.04 0.21
C ILE A 157 -9.99 16.31 -0.36
N ALA A 158 -10.36 17.58 -0.61
CA ALA A 158 -11.65 17.93 -1.20
C ALA A 158 -11.84 17.27 -2.57
N LYS A 159 -10.82 17.29 -3.44
CA LYS A 159 -10.87 16.63 -4.75
C LYS A 159 -11.01 15.11 -4.66
N PHE A 160 -10.29 14.46 -3.74
CA PHE A 160 -10.46 13.02 -3.49
C PHE A 160 -11.88 12.71 -2.97
N ARG A 161 -12.47 13.58 -2.15
CA ARG A 161 -13.88 13.44 -1.73
C ARG A 161 -14.85 13.52 -2.92
N GLU A 162 -14.62 14.45 -3.86
CA GLU A 162 -15.39 14.56 -5.12
C GLU A 162 -15.27 13.28 -5.98
N MET A 163 -14.11 12.59 -5.92
CA MET A 163 -13.88 11.30 -6.57
C MET A 163 -14.51 10.11 -5.83
N GLY A 164 -15.18 10.32 -4.69
CA GLY A 164 -15.82 9.27 -3.89
C GLY A 164 -14.91 8.60 -2.84
N CYS A 165 -13.70 9.10 -2.61
CA CYS A 165 -12.81 8.53 -1.60
C CYS A 165 -13.30 8.82 -0.19
N ARG A 166 -13.45 7.77 0.66
CA ARG A 166 -13.97 7.90 2.03
C ARG A 166 -12.92 8.39 3.01
N ASN A 167 -11.76 7.74 3.02
CA ASN A 167 -10.66 8.08 3.91
C ASN A 167 -9.38 8.25 3.08
N ILE A 168 -8.63 9.31 3.38
CA ILE A 168 -7.47 9.73 2.60
C ILE A 168 -6.29 9.93 3.55
N LEU A 169 -5.17 9.26 3.29
CA LEU A 169 -3.89 9.51 3.96
C LEU A 169 -2.91 10.11 2.95
N ILE A 170 -2.69 11.41 3.02
CA ILE A 170 -1.67 12.08 2.22
C ILE A 170 -0.32 11.96 2.92
N LYS A 171 0.62 11.24 2.29
CA LYS A 171 1.96 10.99 2.84
C LYS A 171 2.84 12.24 2.68
N GLY A 172 3.47 12.69 3.76
CA GLY A 172 4.38 13.85 3.78
C GLY A 172 5.86 13.49 3.73
N GLY A 173 6.21 12.26 3.34
CA GLY A 173 7.59 11.80 3.25
C GLY A 173 8.45 12.57 2.26
N ASP A 174 7.85 13.09 1.19
CA ASP A 174 8.51 13.80 0.08
C ASP A 174 8.73 15.30 0.34
N THR A 175 8.40 15.79 1.53
CA THR A 175 8.63 17.20 1.89
C THR A 175 10.10 17.45 2.23
N ASP A 176 10.61 18.68 1.97
CA ASP A 176 12.00 19.08 2.23
C ASP A 176 12.33 19.25 3.74
N ARG A 177 11.37 18.95 4.63
CA ARG A 177 11.62 19.01 6.08
C ARG A 177 12.59 17.92 6.51
N THR A 178 13.62 18.31 7.25
CA THR A 178 14.69 17.42 7.72
C THR A 178 14.55 17.00 9.17
N ASP A 179 13.70 17.69 9.94
CA ASP A 179 13.48 17.46 11.37
C ASP A 179 12.34 16.46 11.63
N PHE A 180 11.24 16.54 10.87
CA PHE A 180 10.10 15.64 10.99
C PHE A 180 9.32 15.52 9.68
N LYS A 181 8.51 14.46 9.57
CA LYS A 181 7.59 14.20 8.47
C LYS A 181 6.16 14.13 9.01
N ILE A 182 5.21 14.76 8.31
CA ILE A 182 3.79 14.79 8.68
C ILE A 182 3.00 14.11 7.57
N ASP A 183 2.23 13.07 7.92
CA ASP A 183 1.16 12.57 7.07
C ASP A 183 -0.17 13.14 7.56
N VAL A 184 -1.09 13.41 6.63
CA VAL A 184 -2.40 14.00 6.92
C VAL A 184 -3.49 12.98 6.64
N LEU A 185 -4.22 12.58 7.67
CA LEU A 185 -5.32 11.61 7.59
C LEU A 185 -6.67 12.32 7.67
N ALA A 186 -7.43 12.30 6.58
CA ALA A 186 -8.82 12.73 6.53
C ALA A 186 -9.74 11.51 6.62
N ILE A 187 -10.66 11.50 7.58
CA ILE A 187 -11.63 10.41 7.84
C ILE A 187 -13.02 10.85 7.42
N GLU A 188 -13.81 9.93 6.88
CA GLU A 188 -15.20 10.15 6.53
C GLU A 188 -16.01 10.59 7.76
N GLY A 189 -16.79 11.66 7.60
CA GLY A 189 -17.59 12.21 8.70
C GLY A 189 -16.85 13.07 9.72
N ASN A 190 -15.52 13.25 9.58
CA ASN A 190 -14.74 14.17 10.40
C ASN A 190 -14.35 15.40 9.57
N ASP A 191 -14.66 16.59 10.09
CA ASP A 191 -14.32 17.86 9.44
C ASP A 191 -12.82 18.19 9.58
N GLU A 192 -12.18 17.73 10.65
CA GLU A 192 -10.76 17.99 10.92
C GLU A 192 -9.92 16.77 10.52
N ALA A 193 -8.85 17.05 9.77
CA ALA A 193 -7.84 16.05 9.44
C ALA A 193 -6.87 15.83 10.63
N ILE A 194 -6.40 14.60 10.79
CA ILE A 194 -5.45 14.21 11.83
C ILE A 194 -4.03 14.30 11.26
N GLU A 195 -3.17 15.09 11.88
CA GLU A 195 -1.74 15.09 11.56
C GLU A 195 -1.00 13.99 12.31
N LEU A 196 -0.25 13.20 11.56
CA LEU A 196 0.58 12.10 12.06
C LEU A 196 2.05 12.48 11.89
N ARG A 197 2.64 12.98 12.95
CA ARG A 197 4.04 13.41 12.98
C ARG A 197 4.96 12.25 13.37
N ALA A 198 6.10 12.14 12.68
CA ALA A 198 7.23 11.27 13.06
C ALA A 198 8.54 11.99 12.77
N ASP A 199 9.60 11.64 13.51
CA ASP A 199 10.95 12.16 13.26
C ASP A 199 11.41 11.80 11.85
N ALA A 200 12.09 12.71 11.19
CA ALA A 200 12.74 12.42 9.91
C ALA A 200 13.97 11.55 10.19
N ILE A 201 14.07 10.42 9.48
CA ILE A 201 15.22 9.53 9.55
C ILE A 201 16.16 9.85 8.38
N ASP A 202 17.37 10.28 8.67
CA ASP A 202 18.40 10.52 7.67
C ASP A 202 18.92 9.17 7.16
N THR A 203 18.42 8.77 6.01
CA THR A 203 18.79 7.49 5.39
C THR A 203 18.53 7.50 3.89
N ARG A 204 19.35 6.75 3.16
CA ARG A 204 19.14 6.43 1.73
C ARG A 204 18.23 5.20 1.54
N ASN A 205 17.91 4.47 2.61
CA ASN A 205 17.15 3.23 2.59
C ASN A 205 15.64 3.51 2.63
N THR A 206 15.13 4.15 1.59
CA THR A 206 13.71 4.57 1.49
C THR A 206 12.90 3.71 0.52
N HIS A 207 13.55 2.76 -0.19
CA HIS A 207 12.89 1.91 -1.16
C HIS A 207 11.83 1.02 -0.51
N GLY A 208 10.60 1.08 -1.02
CA GLY A 208 9.45 0.34 -0.52
C GLY A 208 8.75 0.93 0.70
N THR A 209 9.11 2.14 1.17
CA THR A 209 8.45 2.81 2.31
C THR A 209 6.93 2.92 2.12
N GLY A 210 6.45 3.33 0.93
CA GLY A 210 5.02 3.42 0.60
C GLY A 210 4.31 2.07 0.67
N CYS A 211 4.87 1.05 0.00
CA CYS A 211 4.36 -0.32 0.05
C CYS A 211 4.31 -0.85 1.49
N THR A 212 5.35 -0.60 2.28
CA THR A 212 5.40 -0.99 3.70
C THR A 212 4.30 -0.30 4.51
N LEU A 213 4.06 0.99 4.31
CA LEU A 213 3.01 1.73 5.03
C LEU A 213 1.62 1.17 4.70
N SER A 214 1.28 1.07 3.42
CA SER A 214 -0.04 0.59 2.98
C SER A 214 -0.30 -0.86 3.40
N SER A 215 0.71 -1.74 3.34
CA SER A 215 0.63 -3.13 3.79
C SER A 215 0.53 -3.25 5.32
N ALA A 216 1.19 -2.37 6.06
CA ALA A 216 1.04 -2.31 7.52
C ALA A 216 -0.38 -1.85 7.90
N ILE A 217 -0.95 -0.84 7.22
CA ILE A 217 -2.35 -0.42 7.43
C ILE A 217 -3.29 -1.60 7.20
N ALA A 218 -3.17 -2.30 6.05
CA ALA A 218 -3.98 -3.47 5.76
C ALA A 218 -3.85 -4.57 6.83
N SER A 219 -2.64 -4.80 7.32
CA SER A 219 -2.37 -5.79 8.38
C SER A 219 -3.04 -5.42 9.69
N TYR A 220 -2.95 -4.16 10.14
CA TYR A 220 -3.58 -3.74 11.39
C TYR A 220 -5.11 -3.72 11.28
N LEU A 221 -5.67 -3.36 10.11
CA LEU A 221 -7.11 -3.49 9.86
C LEU A 221 -7.56 -4.95 9.93
N ALA A 222 -6.81 -5.87 9.30
CA ALA A 222 -7.09 -7.31 9.39
C ALA A 222 -7.04 -7.84 10.83
N LEU A 223 -6.16 -7.28 11.67
CA LEU A 223 -6.05 -7.60 13.09
C LEU A 223 -7.16 -6.99 13.96
N GLY A 224 -8.12 -6.24 13.38
CA GLY A 224 -9.27 -5.66 14.07
C GLY A 224 -9.02 -4.27 14.66
N TYR A 225 -7.95 -3.58 14.30
CA TYR A 225 -7.74 -2.18 14.72
C TYR A 225 -8.72 -1.27 13.98
N GLY A 226 -9.26 -0.26 14.65
CA GLY A 226 -9.97 0.85 14.00
C GLY A 226 -9.05 1.61 13.06
N LEU A 227 -9.61 2.24 12.00
CA LEU A 227 -8.81 2.89 10.95
C LEU A 227 -7.79 3.92 11.47
N PRO A 228 -8.12 4.85 12.39
CA PRO A 228 -7.13 5.80 12.91
C PRO A 228 -5.96 5.12 13.61
N ASP A 229 -6.24 4.08 14.39
CA ASP A 229 -5.20 3.34 15.12
C ASP A 229 -4.36 2.47 14.18
N ALA A 230 -4.98 1.85 13.16
CA ALA A 230 -4.27 1.10 12.14
C ALA A 230 -3.26 2.00 11.40
N VAL A 231 -3.66 3.21 11.04
CA VAL A 231 -2.76 4.18 10.37
C VAL A 231 -1.64 4.66 11.32
N LYS A 232 -1.94 4.97 12.59
CA LYS A 232 -0.93 5.32 13.60
C LYS A 232 0.10 4.21 13.79
N MET A 233 -0.37 2.98 13.96
CA MET A 233 0.50 1.81 14.14
C MET A 233 1.36 1.54 12.89
N ALA A 234 0.80 1.72 11.70
CA ALA A 234 1.55 1.60 10.45
C ALA A 234 2.62 2.69 10.30
N LYS A 235 2.32 3.94 10.67
CA LYS A 235 3.31 5.03 10.70
C LYS A 235 4.46 4.72 11.64
N LEU A 236 4.18 4.23 12.86
CA LEU A 236 5.19 3.80 13.82
C LEU A 236 6.04 2.66 13.27
N TYR A 237 5.40 1.66 12.65
CA TYR A 237 6.10 0.52 12.05
C TYR A 237 7.10 0.96 10.98
N VAL A 238 6.67 1.82 10.04
CA VAL A 238 7.54 2.35 8.97
C VAL A 238 8.67 3.18 9.54
N THR A 239 8.41 4.05 10.53
CA THR A 239 9.44 4.86 11.19
C THR A 239 10.52 3.97 11.81
N HIS A 240 10.13 2.90 12.51
CA HIS A 240 11.09 1.95 13.07
C HIS A 240 11.82 1.16 11.98
N ALA A 241 11.14 0.72 10.91
CA ALA A 241 11.76 0.02 9.80
C ALA A 241 12.83 0.88 9.09
N LEU A 242 12.58 2.18 8.94
CA LEU A 242 13.55 3.16 8.43
C LEU A 242 14.73 3.31 9.41
N LYS A 243 14.45 3.54 10.70
CA LYS A 243 15.46 3.74 11.73
C LYS A 243 16.39 2.54 11.85
N GLU A 244 15.81 1.33 11.97
CA GLU A 244 16.58 0.09 12.14
C GLU A 244 17.27 -0.38 10.85
N GLY A 245 16.92 0.20 9.69
CA GLY A 245 17.61 -0.01 8.42
C GLY A 245 18.63 1.08 8.07
N SER A 246 18.68 2.19 8.80
CA SER A 246 19.37 3.41 8.37
C SER A 246 20.89 3.25 8.19
N TRP A 247 21.51 2.40 8.99
CA TRP A 247 22.99 2.15 8.94
C TRP A 247 23.37 0.96 8.04
N ILE A 248 22.41 0.30 7.41
CA ILE A 248 22.67 -0.86 6.56
C ILE A 248 22.84 -0.39 5.11
N THR A 249 23.84 -0.93 4.41
CA THR A 249 23.99 -0.70 2.97
C THR A 249 23.52 -1.94 2.21
N THR A 250 22.49 -1.77 1.38
CA THR A 250 22.00 -2.82 0.49
C THR A 250 21.90 -2.25 -0.93
N GLY A 251 22.77 -2.74 -1.82
CA GLY A 251 22.83 -2.25 -3.19
C GLY A 251 23.55 -0.90 -3.32
N LYS A 252 23.52 -0.33 -4.53
CA LYS A 252 24.26 0.91 -4.89
C LYS A 252 23.36 2.16 -4.89
N GLY A 253 22.04 1.98 -4.96
CA GLY A 253 21.04 3.04 -5.01
C GLY A 253 20.30 3.22 -3.67
N HIS A 254 18.99 3.48 -3.76
CA HIS A 254 18.10 3.52 -2.59
C HIS A 254 17.91 2.12 -2.04
N GLY A 255 18.47 1.84 -0.86
CA GLY A 255 18.30 0.56 -0.17
C GLY A 255 16.89 0.39 0.38
N PRO A 256 16.48 -0.86 0.70
CA PRO A 256 15.18 -1.14 1.30
C PRO A 256 15.15 -0.79 2.79
N VAL A 257 13.95 -0.58 3.32
CA VAL A 257 13.71 -0.51 4.76
C VAL A 257 13.95 -1.88 5.42
N ASN A 258 14.19 -1.92 6.73
CA ASN A 258 14.27 -3.17 7.48
C ASN A 258 12.87 -3.67 7.89
N HIS A 259 12.21 -4.45 7.01
CA HIS A 259 10.87 -4.98 7.27
C HIS A 259 10.82 -5.90 8.51
N PHE A 260 11.91 -6.57 8.85
CA PHE A 260 11.98 -7.56 9.94
C PHE A 260 12.66 -7.04 11.21
N PHE A 261 12.61 -5.74 11.47
CA PHE A 261 13.22 -5.16 12.68
C PHE A 261 12.64 -5.73 13.98
N SER A 262 11.39 -6.18 13.99
CA SER A 262 10.73 -6.80 15.17
C SER A 262 9.63 -7.79 14.72
N PRO A 263 10.00 -8.93 14.12
CA PRO A 263 9.02 -9.85 13.56
C PRO A 263 8.20 -10.54 14.66
N ARG A 264 6.92 -10.69 14.44
CA ARG A 264 5.99 -11.35 15.36
C ARG A 264 5.63 -12.74 14.85
N ARG A 265 5.23 -13.63 15.77
CA ARG A 265 4.63 -14.92 15.39
C ARG A 265 3.30 -14.69 14.67
N LEU A 266 2.97 -15.58 13.72
CA LEU A 266 1.67 -15.59 13.08
C LEU A 266 0.57 -15.65 14.13
N LYS A 267 -0.35 -14.68 14.06
CA LYS A 267 -1.51 -14.60 14.92
C LYS A 267 -2.64 -15.45 14.36
N ASN A 268 -3.49 -15.94 15.25
CA ASN A 268 -4.66 -16.72 14.88
C ASN A 268 -5.85 -16.32 15.74
N PHE A 269 -7.06 -16.56 15.23
CA PHE A 269 -8.31 -16.28 15.90
C PHE A 269 -9.32 -17.42 15.72
N ASN A 270 -10.36 -17.43 16.52
CA ASN A 270 -11.49 -18.33 16.36
C ASN A 270 -12.58 -17.57 15.56
N PRO A 271 -12.91 -17.99 14.33
CA PRO A 271 -13.90 -17.29 13.50
C PRO A 271 -15.32 -17.30 14.10
N ASN A 272 -15.58 -18.22 15.04
CA ASN A 272 -16.88 -18.30 15.75
C ASN A 272 -16.96 -17.36 16.96
N ARG A 273 -15.90 -16.60 17.28
CA ARG A 273 -15.93 -15.54 18.30
C ARG A 273 -15.85 -14.20 17.58
N LYS A 274 -16.81 -13.29 17.85
CA LYS A 274 -16.73 -11.90 17.36
C LYS A 274 -15.39 -11.29 17.81
N ILE A 275 -14.67 -10.72 16.83
CA ILE A 275 -13.47 -9.90 17.08
C ILE A 275 -13.90 -8.59 17.65
#